data_29f33467268f826692aad1d597b90d88
#
_entry.id   29f33467268f826692aad1d597b90d88
#
_cell.length_a   1.000
_cell.length_b   1.000
_cell.length_c   1.000
_cell.angle_alpha   90.00
_cell.angle_beta   90.00
_cell.angle_gamma   90.00
#
_symmetry.space_group_name_H-M   'P 1'
#
loop_
_entity.id
_entity.type
_entity.pdbx_description
1 polymer ?
#
loop_
_entity_poly.entity_id
_entity_poly.type
_entity_poly.pdbx_seq_one_letter_code
_entity_poly.pdbx_strand_id
1 'polypeptide(L)'
;MNKKNIYIGWDIGGAHTKYAILKPNSNSIICKICKCNLWSSLKDLSEKINKINKQYVKKYHVINAITMSGEMSDIFSSRNEGVKEIIKLFDNLASENYIFVKDKGLFRYTKQKLKYSNIASMNWLAISKLLEKKDRNIIAIDVGSTTTDIILIKNFKCINKRFDDFSGLNSSELIYSGVLRTPINAIVKKLIISKREYNIIPENFATMSDVYRILSIISSKQDYTDTSDKRSKTKRHSMERLSRVFGFDYSEEKIKTLIKLSEKIMSVHLEQISCKIEKHIISKFKNTKEIKIIGMGVGSKLIEIISKKNKWKYIGFDNYFNLTNSGSNYTPSDIAPASSLCIQIKD
;
A
#
# COMPACT_ATOMS: atom_id res chain seq x y z
N MET A 1 17.72 -9.65 -34.07
CA MET A 1 16.79 -8.58 -33.70
C MET A 1 16.97 -8.24 -32.22
N ASN A 2 17.23 -6.98 -31.88
CA ASN A 2 17.30 -6.57 -30.48
C ASN A 2 15.92 -6.73 -29.82
N LYS A 3 15.87 -7.41 -28.67
CA LYS A 3 14.64 -7.57 -27.92
C LYS A 3 14.16 -6.21 -27.39
N LYS A 4 12.83 -5.96 -27.47
CA LYS A 4 12.22 -4.78 -26.86
C LYS A 4 12.29 -4.87 -25.32
N ASN A 5 12.43 -3.74 -24.63
CA ASN A 5 12.46 -3.69 -23.18
C ASN A 5 11.08 -3.97 -22.60
N ILE A 6 11.02 -4.75 -21.51
CA ILE A 6 9.87 -4.86 -20.62
C ILE A 6 10.29 -4.49 -19.20
N TYR A 7 9.47 -3.70 -18.54
CA TYR A 7 9.79 -3.15 -17.22
C TYR A 7 8.96 -3.85 -16.15
N ILE A 8 9.61 -4.32 -15.09
CA ILE A 8 8.95 -4.97 -13.96
C ILE A 8 9.33 -4.22 -12.68
N GLY A 9 8.35 -3.53 -12.10
CA GLY A 9 8.51 -2.89 -10.79
C GLY A 9 8.11 -3.86 -9.68
N TRP A 10 8.95 -3.99 -8.66
CA TRP A 10 8.77 -4.87 -7.52
C TRP A 10 8.66 -4.06 -6.23
N ASP A 11 7.59 -4.28 -5.46
CA ASP A 11 7.45 -3.85 -4.06
C ASP A 11 7.37 -5.11 -3.20
N ILE A 12 8.49 -5.46 -2.57
CA ILE A 12 8.65 -6.69 -1.81
C ILE A 12 8.29 -6.43 -0.36
N GLY A 13 7.06 -6.79 0.01
CA GLY A 13 6.57 -6.70 1.38
C GLY A 13 6.71 -8.02 2.15
N GLY A 14 6.59 -7.98 3.47
CA GLY A 14 6.76 -9.15 4.35
C GLY A 14 5.71 -10.25 4.15
N ALA A 15 4.44 -9.89 3.94
CA ALA A 15 3.33 -10.82 3.75
C ALA A 15 2.94 -11.01 2.28
N HIS A 16 3.13 -9.99 1.48
CA HIS A 16 2.73 -9.94 0.07
C HIS A 16 3.77 -9.19 -0.75
N THR A 17 4.14 -9.76 -1.87
CA THR A 17 4.93 -9.08 -2.90
C THR A 17 3.99 -8.55 -3.97
N LYS A 18 4.14 -7.28 -4.30
CA LYS A 18 3.41 -6.62 -5.37
C LYS A 18 4.35 -6.40 -6.54
N TYR A 19 3.86 -6.64 -7.75
CA TYR A 19 4.64 -6.32 -8.93
C TYR A 19 3.78 -5.77 -10.05
N ALA A 20 4.37 -4.81 -10.77
CA ALA A 20 3.82 -4.16 -11.94
C ALA A 20 4.61 -4.58 -13.18
N ILE A 21 3.95 -4.83 -14.30
CA ILE A 21 4.61 -5.11 -15.58
C ILE A 21 4.13 -4.11 -16.60
N LEU A 22 5.06 -3.33 -17.14
CA LEU A 22 4.83 -2.34 -18.16
C LEU A 22 5.49 -2.80 -19.48
N LYS A 23 4.66 -3.02 -20.50
CA LYS A 23 5.13 -3.39 -21.84
C LYS A 23 5.66 -2.17 -22.61
N PRO A 24 6.53 -2.39 -23.63
CA PRO A 24 7.01 -1.31 -24.49
C PRO A 24 5.83 -0.55 -25.13
N ASN A 25 5.97 0.77 -25.23
CA ASN A 25 5.00 1.66 -25.89
C ASN A 25 3.56 1.56 -25.37
N SER A 26 3.40 1.26 -24.06
CA SER A 26 2.10 1.12 -23.41
C SER A 26 2.04 1.96 -22.16
N ASN A 27 0.84 2.44 -21.81
CA ASN A 27 0.51 2.98 -20.48
C ASN A 27 -0.33 1.98 -19.67
N SER A 28 -0.53 0.77 -20.23
CA SER A 28 -1.28 -0.29 -19.57
C SER A 28 -0.36 -1.16 -18.73
N ILE A 29 -0.64 -1.23 -17.44
CA ILE A 29 0.13 -1.98 -16.45
C ILE A 29 -0.60 -3.26 -16.06
N ILE A 30 0.11 -4.39 -16.09
CA ILE A 30 -0.37 -5.65 -15.50
C ILE A 30 0.00 -5.61 -14.02
N CYS A 31 -1.02 -5.57 -13.15
CA CYS A 31 -0.85 -5.48 -11.70
C CYS A 31 -1.04 -6.83 -11.05
N LYS A 32 -0.13 -7.24 -10.18
CA LYS A 32 -0.21 -8.51 -9.47
C LYS A 32 0.16 -8.34 -8.00
N ILE A 33 -0.56 -9.06 -7.13
CA ILE A 33 -0.24 -9.21 -5.71
C ILE A 33 -0.12 -10.71 -5.45
N CYS A 34 1.01 -11.12 -4.89
CA CYS A 34 1.28 -12.50 -4.54
C CYS A 34 1.50 -12.65 -3.04
N LYS A 35 0.87 -13.63 -2.42
CA LYS A 35 1.17 -14.01 -1.04
C LYS A 35 2.60 -14.54 -0.99
N CYS A 36 3.43 -13.97 -0.14
CA CYS A 36 4.80 -14.38 0.13
C CYS A 36 5.01 -14.27 1.64
N ASN A 37 5.10 -15.41 2.28
CA ASN A 37 5.28 -15.46 3.73
C ASN A 37 6.76 -15.31 4.07
N LEU A 38 7.31 -14.10 3.94
CA LEU A 38 8.73 -13.87 4.21
C LEU A 38 9.14 -14.19 5.64
N TRP A 39 8.18 -14.17 6.58
CA TRP A 39 8.47 -14.58 7.97
C TRP A 39 8.83 -16.07 8.12
N SER A 40 8.55 -16.90 7.11
CA SER A 40 8.83 -18.34 7.15
C SER A 40 9.93 -18.77 6.18
N SER A 41 9.99 -18.19 5.00
CA SER A 41 10.97 -18.60 3.97
C SER A 41 11.08 -17.60 2.81
N LEU A 42 12.29 -17.46 2.28
CA LEU A 42 12.56 -16.78 1.01
C LEU A 42 12.25 -17.63 -0.23
N LYS A 43 12.05 -18.94 -0.07
CA LYS A 43 11.89 -19.87 -1.18
C LYS A 43 10.73 -19.50 -2.09
N ASP A 44 9.55 -19.25 -1.51
CA ASP A 44 8.36 -18.85 -2.29
C ASP A 44 8.58 -17.59 -3.11
N LEU A 45 9.26 -16.60 -2.53
CA LEU A 45 9.59 -15.37 -3.23
C LEU A 45 10.56 -15.62 -4.37
N SER A 46 11.62 -16.39 -4.13
CA SER A 46 12.62 -16.79 -5.13
C SER A 46 11.98 -17.49 -6.32
N GLU A 47 11.13 -18.48 -6.06
CA GLU A 47 10.43 -19.25 -7.10
C GLU A 47 9.54 -18.33 -7.96
N LYS A 48 8.81 -17.39 -7.35
CA LYS A 48 7.96 -16.42 -8.06
C LYS A 48 8.77 -15.47 -8.92
N ILE A 49 9.83 -14.88 -8.38
CA ILE A 49 10.73 -13.98 -9.13
C ILE A 49 11.31 -14.73 -10.35
N ASN A 50 11.84 -15.94 -10.15
CA ASN A 50 12.39 -16.76 -11.22
C ASN A 50 11.34 -17.12 -12.29
N LYS A 51 10.12 -17.52 -11.88
CA LYS A 51 9.03 -17.85 -12.80
C LYS A 51 8.64 -16.66 -13.67
N ILE A 52 8.49 -15.49 -13.08
CA ILE A 52 8.10 -14.27 -13.79
C ILE A 52 9.22 -13.85 -14.74
N ASN A 53 10.47 -13.85 -14.30
CA ASN A 53 11.61 -13.52 -15.16
C ASN A 53 11.68 -14.46 -16.36
N LYS A 54 11.64 -15.79 -16.15
CA LYS A 54 11.65 -16.80 -17.20
C LYS A 54 10.52 -16.65 -18.22
N GLN A 55 9.34 -16.17 -17.79
CA GLN A 55 8.19 -15.95 -18.68
C GLN A 55 8.47 -14.87 -19.73
N TYR A 56 9.21 -13.83 -19.36
CA TYR A 56 9.41 -12.66 -20.22
C TYR A 56 10.76 -12.62 -20.93
N VAL A 57 11.82 -13.18 -20.37
CA VAL A 57 13.18 -13.11 -20.91
C VAL A 57 13.33 -13.73 -22.30
N LYS A 58 12.46 -14.68 -22.66
CA LYS A 58 12.47 -15.29 -24.00
C LYS A 58 12.12 -14.28 -25.10
N LYS A 59 11.18 -13.34 -24.84
CA LYS A 59 10.65 -12.38 -25.84
C LYS A 59 11.17 -10.96 -25.65
N TYR A 60 11.59 -10.60 -24.44
CA TYR A 60 11.92 -9.24 -24.06
C TYR A 60 13.29 -9.16 -23.40
N HIS A 61 13.89 -7.98 -23.46
CA HIS A 61 14.95 -7.59 -22.54
C HIS A 61 14.29 -7.14 -21.24
N VAL A 62 14.48 -7.92 -20.15
CA VAL A 62 13.79 -7.67 -18.86
C VAL A 62 14.59 -6.68 -18.03
N ILE A 63 13.93 -5.62 -17.57
CA ILE A 63 14.48 -4.62 -16.67
C ILE A 63 13.64 -4.63 -15.39
N ASN A 64 14.26 -5.01 -14.28
CA ASN A 64 13.64 -5.01 -12.96
C ASN A 64 13.97 -3.74 -12.19
N ALA A 65 12.97 -3.13 -11.57
CA ALA A 65 13.13 -2.02 -10.63
C ALA A 65 12.55 -2.45 -9.27
N ILE A 66 13.35 -2.39 -8.21
CA ILE A 66 13.09 -3.08 -6.95
C ILE A 66 13.05 -2.08 -5.80
N THR A 67 11.98 -2.13 -5.00
CA THR A 67 11.90 -1.56 -3.66
C THR A 67 11.37 -2.61 -2.69
N MET A 68 11.47 -2.35 -1.39
CA MET A 68 11.04 -3.29 -0.37
C MET A 68 10.57 -2.62 0.91
N SER A 69 9.77 -3.37 1.66
CA SER A 69 9.37 -3.14 3.05
C SER A 69 9.30 -4.48 3.83
N GLY A 70 9.76 -5.57 3.23
CA GLY A 70 9.77 -6.92 3.81
C GLY A 70 11.07 -7.29 4.50
N GLU A 71 12.08 -6.43 4.49
CA GLU A 71 13.39 -6.66 5.10
C GLU A 71 13.36 -6.74 6.64
N MET A 72 12.23 -6.39 7.25
CA MET A 72 11.99 -6.50 8.69
C MET A 72 11.30 -7.81 9.10
N SER A 73 11.13 -8.75 8.17
CA SER A 73 10.48 -10.04 8.49
C SER A 73 11.32 -10.85 9.47
N ASP A 74 10.64 -11.62 10.34
CA ASP A 74 11.23 -12.32 11.50
C ASP A 74 12.31 -13.35 11.15
N ILE A 75 12.41 -13.79 9.89
CA ILE A 75 13.49 -14.69 9.44
C ILE A 75 14.86 -14.01 9.36
N PHE A 76 14.92 -12.70 9.43
CA PHE A 76 16.17 -11.94 9.36
C PHE A 76 16.60 -11.46 10.73
N SER A 77 17.88 -11.59 11.05
CA SER A 77 18.45 -11.09 12.31
C SER A 77 18.56 -9.54 12.35
N SER A 78 18.54 -8.92 11.17
CA SER A 78 18.63 -7.46 11.03
C SER A 78 18.06 -6.98 9.70
N ARG A 79 17.66 -5.69 9.64
CA ARG A 79 17.25 -5.04 8.38
C ARG A 79 18.32 -5.14 7.28
N ASN A 80 19.58 -5.00 7.64
CA ASN A 80 20.68 -5.10 6.68
C ASN A 80 20.79 -6.49 6.07
N GLU A 81 20.60 -7.53 6.86
CA GLU A 81 20.54 -8.89 6.37
C GLU A 81 19.32 -9.08 5.46
N GLY A 82 18.14 -8.63 5.87
CA GLY A 82 16.93 -8.73 5.06
C GLY A 82 17.09 -8.07 3.69
N VAL A 83 17.60 -6.84 3.64
CA VAL A 83 17.90 -6.16 2.37
C VAL A 83 18.87 -6.97 1.52
N LYS A 84 19.97 -7.44 2.10
CA LYS A 84 21.00 -8.24 1.41
C LYS A 84 20.42 -9.51 0.80
N GLU A 85 19.67 -10.27 1.59
CA GLU A 85 19.11 -11.56 1.14
C GLU A 85 18.02 -11.39 0.09
N ILE A 86 17.17 -10.36 0.21
CA ILE A 86 16.17 -10.04 -0.82
C ILE A 86 16.84 -9.63 -2.14
N ILE A 87 17.86 -8.79 -2.11
CA ILE A 87 18.58 -8.37 -3.32
C ILE A 87 19.24 -9.55 -4.04
N LYS A 88 19.84 -10.46 -3.29
CA LYS A 88 20.48 -11.67 -3.85
C LYS A 88 19.53 -12.52 -4.70
N LEU A 89 18.23 -12.47 -4.49
CA LEU A 89 17.26 -13.21 -5.30
C LEU A 89 17.27 -12.75 -6.78
N PHE A 90 17.82 -11.59 -7.07
CA PHE A 90 17.93 -11.03 -8.42
C PHE A 90 19.31 -11.23 -9.06
N ASP A 91 20.30 -11.76 -8.33
CA ASP A 91 21.69 -11.84 -8.77
C ASP A 91 21.92 -12.73 -10.00
N ASN A 92 21.15 -13.79 -10.14
CA ASN A 92 21.34 -14.80 -11.19
C ASN A 92 20.23 -14.76 -12.25
N LEU A 93 19.48 -13.66 -12.32
CA LEU A 93 18.46 -13.49 -13.35
C LEU A 93 19.09 -12.98 -14.65
N ALA A 94 18.58 -13.46 -15.78
CA ALA A 94 18.94 -12.96 -17.11
C ALA A 94 18.21 -11.63 -17.38
N SER A 95 18.47 -10.60 -16.57
CA SER A 95 17.81 -9.30 -16.58
C SER A 95 18.75 -8.20 -16.12
N GLU A 96 18.42 -6.95 -16.47
CA GLU A 96 19.02 -5.79 -15.78
C GLU A 96 18.23 -5.51 -14.50
N ASN A 97 18.94 -5.23 -13.41
CA ASN A 97 18.34 -5.02 -12.11
C ASN A 97 18.69 -3.63 -11.58
N TYR A 98 17.67 -2.87 -11.18
CA TYR A 98 17.79 -1.57 -10.56
C TYR A 98 17.17 -1.64 -9.17
N ILE A 99 17.86 -1.08 -8.19
CA ILE A 99 17.40 -1.00 -6.80
C ILE A 99 17.12 0.45 -6.50
N PHE A 100 15.99 0.71 -5.84
CA PHE A 100 15.68 2.05 -5.37
C PHE A 100 16.51 2.36 -4.13
N VAL A 101 17.34 3.40 -4.23
CA VAL A 101 18.27 3.86 -3.18
C VAL A 101 17.90 5.29 -2.82
N LYS A 102 17.77 5.60 -1.52
CA LYS A 102 17.30 6.89 -0.99
C LYS A 102 17.91 8.12 -1.70
N ASP A 103 19.22 8.17 -1.80
CA ASP A 103 19.93 9.35 -2.29
C ASP A 103 20.19 9.33 -3.81
N LYS A 104 19.98 8.17 -4.46
CA LYS A 104 20.31 7.94 -5.87
C LYS A 104 19.09 7.69 -6.76
N GLY A 105 17.90 7.41 -6.18
CA GLY A 105 16.76 6.93 -6.93
C GLY A 105 16.98 5.50 -7.44
N LEU A 106 16.57 5.21 -8.67
CA LEU A 106 16.84 3.93 -9.32
C LEU A 106 18.32 3.81 -9.68
N PHE A 107 19.00 2.88 -9.04
CA PHE A 107 20.44 2.64 -9.20
C PHE A 107 20.70 1.25 -9.77
N ARG A 108 21.44 1.15 -10.90
CA ARG A 108 21.78 -0.11 -11.55
C ARG A 108 22.61 -0.98 -10.62
N TYR A 109 22.10 -2.17 -10.34
CA TYR A 109 22.75 -3.12 -9.44
C TYR A 109 23.58 -4.14 -10.22
N THR A 110 24.89 -4.16 -9.97
CA THR A 110 25.88 -5.07 -10.58
C THR A 110 26.68 -5.80 -9.50
N LYS A 111 26.01 -6.26 -8.43
CA LYS A 111 26.58 -6.98 -7.27
C LYS A 111 27.58 -6.16 -6.43
N GLN A 112 27.61 -4.84 -6.64
CA GLN A 112 28.47 -3.96 -5.84
C GLN A 112 27.93 -3.79 -4.41
N LYS A 113 28.84 -3.39 -3.51
CA LYS A 113 28.48 -3.12 -2.11
C LYS A 113 27.59 -1.86 -2.03
N LEU A 114 26.43 -2.00 -1.40
CA LEU A 114 25.46 -0.93 -1.18
C LEU A 114 25.33 -0.63 0.32
N LYS A 115 24.94 0.60 0.65
CA LYS A 115 24.55 0.96 2.01
C LYS A 115 23.09 0.54 2.21
N TYR A 116 22.87 -0.60 2.86
CA TYR A 116 21.55 -1.24 2.99
C TYR A 116 20.52 -0.36 3.71
N SER A 117 20.93 0.46 4.66
CA SER A 117 20.06 1.44 5.32
C SER A 117 19.42 2.47 4.36
N ASN A 118 19.99 2.69 3.17
CA ASN A 118 19.44 3.57 2.15
C ASN A 118 18.47 2.86 1.20
N ILE A 119 18.19 1.56 1.43
CA ILE A 119 17.32 0.73 0.60
C ILE A 119 16.10 0.28 1.40
N ALA A 120 16.29 0.01 2.69
CA ALA A 120 15.26 -0.48 3.59
C ALA A 120 14.06 0.48 3.67
N SER A 121 12.84 -0.04 3.54
CA SER A 121 11.56 0.70 3.69
C SER A 121 11.45 1.96 2.82
N MET A 122 11.95 1.91 1.57
CA MET A 122 11.96 3.07 0.65
C MET A 122 10.80 3.06 -0.37
N ASN A 123 9.81 2.21 -0.21
CA ASN A 123 8.67 2.09 -1.13
C ASN A 123 7.88 3.40 -1.28
N TRP A 124 7.61 4.13 -0.19
CA TRP A 124 6.95 5.44 -0.20
C TRP A 124 7.81 6.52 -0.90
N LEU A 125 9.15 6.44 -0.76
CA LEU A 125 10.06 7.40 -1.39
C LEU A 125 10.15 7.18 -2.91
N ALA A 126 9.97 5.93 -3.38
CA ALA A 126 9.85 5.64 -4.80
C ALA A 126 8.67 6.39 -5.44
N ILE A 127 7.53 6.44 -4.75
CA ILE A 127 6.37 7.24 -5.17
C ILE A 127 6.72 8.74 -5.15
N SER A 128 7.34 9.18 -4.06
CA SER A 128 7.73 10.59 -3.90
C SER A 128 8.59 11.09 -5.07
N LYS A 129 9.61 10.33 -5.45
CA LYS A 129 10.51 10.70 -6.57
C LYS A 129 9.80 10.80 -7.92
N LEU A 130 8.77 10.01 -8.14
CA LEU A 130 7.93 10.13 -9.32
C LEU A 130 7.09 11.42 -9.28
N LEU A 131 6.52 11.76 -8.12
CA LEU A 131 5.65 12.92 -7.94
C LEU A 131 6.41 14.25 -8.00
N GLU A 132 7.68 14.29 -7.53
CA GLU A 132 8.54 15.47 -7.59
C GLU A 132 8.69 16.02 -9.03
N LYS A 133 8.56 15.16 -10.05
CA LYS A 133 8.70 15.54 -11.46
C LYS A 133 7.41 16.09 -12.08
N LYS A 134 6.28 16.07 -11.35
CA LYS A 134 4.95 16.30 -11.95
C LYS A 134 4.30 17.61 -11.53
N ASP A 135 4.25 17.91 -10.23
CA ASP A 135 3.54 19.08 -9.74
C ASP A 135 4.24 19.73 -8.54
N ARG A 136 4.01 21.06 -8.43
CA ARG A 136 4.63 21.88 -7.40
C ARG A 136 4.24 21.50 -5.98
N ASN A 137 2.95 21.26 -5.73
CA ASN A 137 2.42 21.01 -4.40
C ASN A 137 1.44 19.83 -4.43
N ILE A 138 1.84 18.73 -3.79
CA ILE A 138 1.06 17.49 -3.70
C ILE A 138 1.07 17.00 -2.25
N ILE A 139 -0.08 16.51 -1.80
CA ILE A 139 -0.15 15.56 -0.68
C ILE A 139 -0.67 14.26 -1.26
N ALA A 140 0.18 13.26 -1.33
CA ALA A 140 -0.18 11.94 -1.80
C ALA A 140 -0.35 11.00 -0.62
N ILE A 141 -1.41 10.19 -0.64
CA ILE A 141 -1.77 9.30 0.46
C ILE A 141 -1.90 7.88 -0.08
N ASP A 142 -1.01 7.00 0.35
CA ASP A 142 -1.07 5.56 0.05
C ASP A 142 -1.73 4.84 1.22
N VAL A 143 -3.00 4.48 1.06
CA VAL A 143 -3.74 3.70 2.04
C VAL A 143 -3.61 2.22 1.68
N GLY A 144 -2.64 1.58 2.30
CA GLY A 144 -2.33 0.17 2.09
C GLY A 144 -3.19 -0.79 2.91
N SER A 145 -2.75 -2.05 2.97
CA SER A 145 -3.42 -3.09 3.77
C SER A 145 -3.24 -2.88 5.28
N THR A 146 -2.08 -2.40 5.70
CA THR A 146 -1.65 -2.31 7.11
C THR A 146 -1.39 -0.88 7.55
N THR A 147 -0.87 -0.05 6.66
CA THR A 147 -0.40 1.32 6.93
C THR A 147 -1.00 2.32 5.96
N THR A 148 -0.96 3.57 6.35
CA THR A 148 -1.25 4.73 5.50
C THR A 148 -0.03 5.64 5.49
N ASP A 149 0.54 5.86 4.32
CA ASP A 149 1.70 6.71 4.09
C ASP A 149 1.26 8.07 3.55
N ILE A 150 1.73 9.16 4.16
CA ILE A 150 1.47 10.54 3.73
C ILE A 150 2.76 11.12 3.14
N ILE A 151 2.72 11.38 1.84
CA ILE A 151 3.85 11.90 1.06
C ILE A 151 3.60 13.37 0.75
N LEU A 152 4.56 14.22 1.06
CA LEU A 152 4.46 15.66 0.99
C LEU A 152 5.43 16.21 -0.05
N ILE A 153 4.91 16.75 -1.15
CA ILE A 153 5.70 17.45 -2.17
C ILE A 153 5.39 18.94 -2.08
N LYS A 154 6.44 19.76 -1.93
CA LYS A 154 6.33 21.21 -1.95
C LYS A 154 7.43 21.79 -2.82
N ASN A 155 7.08 22.68 -3.76
CA ASN A 155 8.00 23.25 -4.72
C ASN A 155 8.82 22.18 -5.47
N PHE A 156 8.14 21.12 -5.94
CA PHE A 156 8.74 19.98 -6.65
C PHE A 156 9.76 19.17 -5.84
N LYS A 157 9.72 19.26 -4.51
CA LYS A 157 10.65 18.53 -3.61
C LYS A 157 9.86 17.81 -2.52
N CYS A 158 10.27 16.61 -2.20
CA CYS A 158 9.80 15.88 -1.03
C CYS A 158 10.24 16.60 0.23
N ILE A 159 9.29 16.91 1.11
CA ILE A 159 9.54 17.59 2.39
C ILE A 159 9.23 16.71 3.58
N ASN A 160 9.04 15.41 3.37
CA ASN A 160 8.87 14.44 4.46
C ASN A 160 10.13 14.41 5.33
N LYS A 161 9.90 14.28 6.65
CA LYS A 161 10.95 14.17 7.65
C LYS A 161 11.27 12.73 8.04
N ARG A 162 10.42 11.79 7.62
CA ARG A 162 10.58 10.37 7.95
C ARG A 162 11.79 9.76 7.24
N PHE A 163 12.45 8.87 7.94
CA PHE A 163 13.52 8.01 7.40
C PHE A 163 13.33 6.54 7.79
N ASP A 164 12.44 6.26 8.74
CA ASP A 164 11.99 4.93 9.16
C ASP A 164 10.55 5.01 9.71
N ASP A 165 10.02 3.91 10.22
CA ASP A 165 8.66 3.87 10.77
C ASP A 165 8.53 4.69 12.05
N PHE A 166 9.54 4.66 12.92
CA PHE A 166 9.54 5.43 14.17
C PHE A 166 9.41 6.95 13.90
N SER A 167 10.25 7.47 13.04
CA SER A 167 10.20 8.89 12.64
C SER A 167 8.94 9.25 11.86
N GLY A 168 8.42 8.31 11.03
CA GLY A 168 7.17 8.46 10.31
C GLY A 168 5.95 8.57 11.22
N LEU A 169 5.85 7.71 12.23
CA LEU A 169 4.80 7.75 13.25
C LEU A 169 4.83 9.07 14.04
N ASN A 170 6.01 9.49 14.47
CA ASN A 170 6.19 10.72 15.26
C ASN A 170 5.93 12.00 14.43
N SER A 171 6.28 12.02 13.15
CA SER A 171 6.00 13.14 12.25
C SER A 171 4.54 13.14 11.74
N SER A 172 3.76 12.10 11.99
CA SER A 172 2.43 11.86 11.42
C SER A 172 2.45 11.68 9.89
N GLU A 173 3.56 11.27 9.33
CA GLU A 173 3.74 10.94 7.91
C GLU A 173 3.50 9.45 7.64
N LEU A 174 3.41 8.65 8.70
CA LEU A 174 2.98 7.27 8.71
C LEU A 174 1.86 7.10 9.74
N ILE A 175 0.79 6.42 9.35
CA ILE A 175 -0.29 5.99 10.24
C ILE A 175 -0.31 4.46 10.20
N TYR A 176 -0.19 3.81 11.35
CA TYR A 176 -0.20 2.35 11.40
C TYR A 176 -1.63 1.80 11.38
N SER A 177 -2.39 2.25 10.40
CA SER A 177 -3.71 1.73 10.08
C SER A 177 -3.92 1.70 8.57
N GLY A 178 -4.50 0.62 8.08
CA GLY A 178 -4.85 0.39 6.69
C GLY A 178 -6.22 -0.27 6.57
N VAL A 179 -6.61 -0.64 5.36
CA VAL A 179 -7.98 -1.09 5.09
C VAL A 179 -8.22 -2.59 5.22
N LEU A 180 -7.17 -3.42 5.31
CA LEU A 180 -7.35 -4.87 5.31
C LEU A 180 -7.00 -5.52 6.64
N ARG A 181 -5.81 -5.24 7.18
CA ARG A 181 -5.23 -5.98 8.31
C ARG A 181 -5.43 -5.32 9.67
N THR A 182 -5.80 -4.05 9.70
CA THR A 182 -5.95 -3.32 10.96
C THR A 182 -7.09 -3.91 11.79
N PRO A 183 -6.84 -4.39 13.02
CA PRO A 183 -7.89 -4.85 13.92
C PRO A 183 -8.81 -3.70 14.33
N ILE A 184 -10.09 -3.97 14.52
CA ILE A 184 -11.08 -2.93 14.89
C ILE A 184 -10.73 -2.28 16.22
N ASN A 185 -10.23 -3.05 17.19
CA ASN A 185 -9.82 -2.56 18.49
C ASN A 185 -8.61 -1.61 18.47
N ALA A 186 -7.86 -1.54 17.36
CA ALA A 186 -6.83 -0.53 17.14
C ALA A 186 -7.40 0.82 16.68
N ILE A 187 -8.62 0.84 16.14
CA ILE A 187 -9.29 2.06 15.67
C ILE A 187 -10.19 2.65 16.74
N VAL A 188 -10.97 1.82 17.40
CA VAL A 188 -11.95 2.23 18.42
C VAL A 188 -11.90 1.33 19.65
N LYS A 189 -12.17 1.89 20.82
CA LYS A 189 -12.30 1.15 22.10
C LYS A 189 -13.76 0.99 22.52
N LYS A 190 -14.59 1.96 22.18
CA LYS A 190 -16.03 1.98 22.40
C LYS A 190 -16.72 2.88 21.39
N LEU A 191 -17.99 2.64 21.16
CA LEU A 191 -18.85 3.45 20.30
C LEU A 191 -20.12 3.83 21.04
N ILE A 192 -20.67 5.00 20.70
CA ILE A 192 -22.00 5.42 21.19
C ILE A 192 -22.89 5.61 19.97
N ILE A 193 -24.01 4.85 19.92
CA ILE A 193 -25.01 4.96 18.87
C ILE A 193 -26.39 5.04 19.52
N SER A 194 -27.15 6.07 19.20
CA SER A 194 -28.50 6.31 19.75
C SER A 194 -28.54 6.21 21.29
N LYS A 195 -27.59 6.84 21.96
CA LYS A 195 -27.42 6.86 23.44
C LYS A 195 -27.03 5.51 24.05
N ARG A 196 -26.83 4.46 23.25
CA ARG A 196 -26.34 3.15 23.71
C ARG A 196 -24.84 3.04 23.52
N GLU A 197 -24.13 2.62 24.56
CA GLU A 197 -22.72 2.31 24.50
C GLU A 197 -22.48 0.88 24.03
N TYR A 198 -21.49 0.72 23.14
CA TYR A 198 -20.99 -0.55 22.63
C TYR A 198 -19.50 -0.63 22.94
N ASN A 199 -19.13 -1.45 23.89
CA ASN A 199 -17.74 -1.72 24.24
C ASN A 199 -17.17 -2.74 23.25
N ILE A 200 -15.87 -2.61 22.95
CA ILE A 200 -15.16 -3.47 22.01
C ILE A 200 -14.27 -4.44 22.77
N ILE A 201 -14.42 -5.72 22.49
CA ILE A 201 -13.57 -6.77 23.02
C ILE A 201 -12.17 -6.60 22.39
N PRO A 202 -11.08 -6.54 23.21
CA PRO A 202 -9.72 -6.29 22.70
C PRO A 202 -9.07 -7.53 22.07
N GLU A 203 -9.85 -8.30 21.31
CA GLU A 203 -9.42 -9.47 20.57
C GLU A 203 -9.51 -9.24 19.06
N ASN A 204 -8.70 -9.96 18.28
CA ASN A 204 -8.68 -9.84 16.82
C ASN A 204 -9.78 -10.69 16.16
N PHE A 205 -11.04 -10.47 16.51
CA PHE A 205 -12.18 -11.18 15.89
C PHE A 205 -12.48 -10.68 14.49
N ALA A 206 -12.30 -9.38 14.23
CA ALA A 206 -12.53 -8.76 12.93
C ALA A 206 -11.53 -7.64 12.66
N THR A 207 -11.33 -7.38 11.37
CA THR A 207 -10.44 -6.31 10.90
C THR A 207 -11.23 -5.24 10.14
N MET A 208 -10.56 -4.14 9.78
CA MET A 208 -11.16 -3.08 8.97
C MET A 208 -11.66 -3.61 7.62
N SER A 209 -11.09 -4.70 7.08
CA SER A 209 -11.60 -5.33 5.86
C SER A 209 -13.04 -5.84 6.01
N ASP A 210 -13.42 -6.31 7.20
CA ASP A 210 -14.79 -6.73 7.47
C ASP A 210 -15.75 -5.54 7.46
N VAL A 211 -15.37 -4.45 8.10
CA VAL A 211 -16.14 -3.18 8.09
C VAL A 211 -16.34 -2.68 6.67
N TYR A 212 -15.27 -2.60 5.87
CA TYR A 212 -15.33 -2.07 4.51
C TYR A 212 -16.07 -3.01 3.55
N ARG A 213 -16.07 -4.33 3.76
CA ARG A 213 -16.90 -5.26 3.00
C ARG A 213 -18.39 -5.15 3.33
N ILE A 214 -18.73 -5.00 4.61
CA ILE A 214 -20.13 -4.77 5.04
C ILE A 214 -20.67 -3.53 4.33
N LEU A 215 -19.88 -2.46 4.27
CA LEU A 215 -20.23 -1.19 3.63
C LEU A 215 -20.03 -1.16 2.10
N SER A 216 -19.56 -2.24 1.48
CA SER A 216 -19.28 -2.35 0.04
C SER A 216 -18.24 -1.33 -0.48
N ILE A 217 -17.33 -0.88 0.39
CA ILE A 217 -16.21 0.00 0.02
C ILE A 217 -15.10 -0.79 -0.67
N ILE A 218 -14.84 -2.02 -0.21
CA ILE A 218 -13.93 -2.96 -0.85
C ILE A 218 -14.67 -4.23 -1.26
N SER A 219 -14.24 -4.86 -2.35
CA SER A 219 -14.73 -6.17 -2.77
C SER A 219 -13.91 -7.30 -2.15
N SER A 220 -14.46 -8.50 -2.13
CA SER A 220 -13.73 -9.72 -1.72
C SER A 220 -12.52 -10.01 -2.62
N LYS A 221 -12.54 -9.56 -3.89
CA LYS A 221 -11.44 -9.72 -4.85
C LYS A 221 -10.27 -8.77 -4.58
N GLN A 222 -10.54 -7.58 -4.04
CA GLN A 222 -9.51 -6.61 -3.65
C GLN A 222 -8.85 -6.97 -2.32
N ASP A 223 -9.54 -7.72 -1.45
CA ASP A 223 -8.97 -8.20 -0.21
C ASP A 223 -8.17 -9.49 -0.43
N TYR A 224 -6.86 -9.35 -0.47
CA TYR A 224 -5.90 -10.44 -0.63
C TYR A 224 -5.37 -11.02 0.70
N THR A 225 -5.90 -10.56 1.86
CA THR A 225 -5.47 -11.02 3.19
C THR A 225 -6.35 -12.16 3.70
N ASP A 226 -5.83 -12.96 4.61
CA ASP A 226 -6.65 -13.96 5.28
C ASP A 226 -7.61 -13.30 6.29
N THR A 227 -8.78 -13.89 6.51
CA THR A 227 -9.73 -13.48 7.55
C THR A 227 -9.27 -14.00 8.91
N SER A 228 -9.64 -13.33 10.02
CA SER A 228 -9.25 -13.74 11.37
C SER A 228 -9.68 -15.17 11.74
N ASP A 229 -10.82 -15.62 11.23
CA ASP A 229 -11.39 -16.96 11.47
C ASP A 229 -11.17 -17.94 10.31
N LYS A 230 -10.39 -17.56 9.28
CA LYS A 230 -10.13 -18.32 8.06
C LYS A 230 -11.39 -18.69 7.24
N ARG A 231 -12.56 -18.16 7.57
CA ARG A 231 -13.82 -18.36 6.83
C ARG A 231 -13.91 -17.40 5.64
N SER A 232 -14.95 -17.55 4.82
CA SER A 232 -15.10 -16.77 3.59
C SER A 232 -15.26 -15.26 3.83
N LYS A 233 -15.03 -14.50 2.76
CA LYS A 233 -15.10 -13.02 2.72
C LYS A 233 -16.47 -12.50 2.28
N THR A 234 -17.56 -13.21 2.61
CA THR A 234 -18.92 -12.72 2.36
C THR A 234 -19.29 -11.61 3.35
N LYS A 235 -20.28 -10.79 3.00
CA LYS A 235 -20.83 -9.79 3.94
C LYS A 235 -21.37 -10.44 5.21
N ARG A 236 -22.07 -11.58 5.08
CA ARG A 236 -22.60 -12.34 6.21
C ARG A 236 -21.49 -12.74 7.18
N HIS A 237 -20.45 -13.43 6.70
CA HIS A 237 -19.32 -13.82 7.56
C HIS A 237 -18.57 -12.62 8.14
N SER A 238 -18.50 -11.48 7.43
CA SER A 238 -17.95 -10.24 7.99
C SER A 238 -18.82 -9.68 9.12
N MET A 239 -20.15 -9.77 9.01
CA MET A 239 -21.08 -9.39 10.09
C MET A 239 -20.98 -10.34 11.28
N GLU A 240 -20.80 -11.63 11.06
CA GLU A 240 -20.59 -12.63 12.11
C GLU A 240 -19.27 -12.38 12.88
N ARG A 241 -18.20 -12.00 12.20
CA ARG A 241 -16.94 -11.58 12.85
C ARG A 241 -17.11 -10.27 13.61
N LEU A 242 -17.78 -9.29 13.01
CA LEU A 242 -18.02 -7.99 13.64
C LEU A 242 -18.91 -8.13 14.89
N SER A 243 -19.93 -9.01 14.88
CA SER A 243 -20.79 -9.20 16.06
C SER A 243 -20.00 -9.71 17.26
N ARG A 244 -19.00 -10.59 17.06
CA ARG A 244 -18.09 -11.08 18.12
C ARG A 244 -17.27 -9.97 18.75
N VAL A 245 -16.88 -8.94 17.98
CA VAL A 245 -16.15 -7.76 18.51
C VAL A 245 -16.97 -7.07 19.60
N PHE A 246 -18.29 -7.13 19.52
CA PHE A 246 -19.22 -6.53 20.49
C PHE A 246 -19.81 -7.54 21.47
N GLY A 247 -19.37 -8.80 21.47
CA GLY A 247 -19.78 -9.81 22.43
C GLY A 247 -21.20 -10.33 22.24
N PHE A 248 -21.74 -10.29 21.01
CA PHE A 248 -23.05 -10.86 20.72
C PHE A 248 -23.06 -11.73 19.46
N ASP A 249 -24.02 -12.64 19.38
CA ASP A 249 -24.21 -13.50 18.21
C ASP A 249 -24.87 -12.75 17.06
N TYR A 250 -24.46 -13.10 15.84
CA TYR A 250 -25.14 -12.64 14.63
C TYR A 250 -26.58 -13.14 14.57
N SER A 251 -27.51 -12.25 14.21
CA SER A 251 -28.87 -12.59 13.79
C SER A 251 -29.33 -11.62 12.70
N GLU A 252 -30.32 -12.02 11.89
CA GLU A 252 -30.88 -11.19 10.82
C GLU A 252 -31.44 -9.85 11.35
N GLU A 253 -32.03 -9.84 12.53
CA GLU A 253 -32.56 -8.65 13.20
C GLU A 253 -31.48 -7.62 13.53
N LYS A 254 -30.22 -8.06 13.73
CA LYS A 254 -29.09 -7.20 14.07
C LYS A 254 -28.37 -6.61 12.85
N ILE A 255 -28.74 -6.97 11.62
CA ILE A 255 -28.10 -6.48 10.40
C ILE A 255 -28.05 -4.96 10.37
N LYS A 256 -29.17 -4.28 10.63
CA LYS A 256 -29.23 -2.80 10.66
C LYS A 256 -28.29 -2.21 11.71
N THR A 257 -28.18 -2.84 12.87
CA THR A 257 -27.24 -2.42 13.93
C THR A 257 -25.79 -2.60 13.50
N LEU A 258 -25.45 -3.75 12.90
CA LEU A 258 -24.08 -4.04 12.43
C LEU A 258 -23.65 -3.09 11.30
N ILE A 259 -24.57 -2.69 10.41
CA ILE A 259 -24.28 -1.66 9.39
C ILE A 259 -23.98 -0.33 10.06
N LYS A 260 -24.81 0.15 11.00
CA LYS A 260 -24.58 1.41 11.74
C LYS A 260 -23.27 1.39 12.54
N LEU A 261 -22.93 0.26 13.17
CA LEU A 261 -21.65 0.08 13.85
C LEU A 261 -20.48 0.18 12.87
N SER A 262 -20.60 -0.44 11.68
CA SER A 262 -19.60 -0.36 10.61
C SER A 262 -19.42 1.06 10.10
N GLU A 263 -20.50 1.82 9.89
CA GLU A 263 -20.45 3.23 9.47
C GLU A 263 -19.74 4.08 10.51
N LYS A 264 -20.01 3.85 11.79
CA LYS A 264 -19.38 4.60 12.87
C LYS A 264 -17.89 4.28 13.00
N ILE A 265 -17.50 3.01 12.89
CA ILE A 265 -16.09 2.59 12.86
C ILE A 265 -15.37 3.23 11.68
N MET A 266 -15.96 3.17 10.48
CA MET A 266 -15.41 3.82 9.29
C MET A 266 -15.24 5.33 9.52
N SER A 267 -16.25 6.01 10.07
CA SER A 267 -16.17 7.45 10.36
C SER A 267 -14.99 7.81 11.26
N VAL A 268 -14.75 7.03 12.31
CA VAL A 268 -13.60 7.25 13.20
C VAL A 268 -12.26 7.03 12.46
N HIS A 269 -12.16 5.99 11.64
CA HIS A 269 -10.95 5.73 10.86
C HIS A 269 -10.67 6.85 9.84
N LEU A 270 -11.70 7.29 9.11
CA LEU A 270 -11.58 8.41 8.17
C LEU A 270 -11.14 9.70 8.87
N GLU A 271 -11.67 9.96 10.06
CA GLU A 271 -11.32 11.15 10.84
C GLU A 271 -9.86 11.09 11.33
N GLN A 272 -9.38 9.93 11.80
CA GLN A 272 -7.97 9.74 12.18
C GLN A 272 -7.02 10.06 11.02
N ILE A 273 -7.34 9.62 9.80
CA ILE A 273 -6.56 9.91 8.60
C ILE A 273 -6.68 11.40 8.23
N SER A 274 -7.91 11.96 8.19
CA SER A 274 -8.17 13.36 7.84
C SER A 274 -7.39 14.32 8.73
N CYS A 275 -7.45 14.14 10.04
CA CYS A 275 -6.74 14.99 11.00
C CYS A 275 -5.22 15.02 10.76
N LYS A 276 -4.62 13.91 10.34
CA LYS A 276 -3.18 13.89 10.01
C LYS A 276 -2.88 14.65 8.71
N ILE A 277 -3.74 14.51 7.70
CA ILE A 277 -3.61 15.26 6.45
C ILE A 277 -3.78 16.77 6.72
N GLU A 278 -4.80 17.15 7.46
CA GLU A 278 -5.07 18.56 7.83
C GLU A 278 -3.90 19.19 8.59
N LYS A 279 -3.31 18.44 9.56
CA LYS A 279 -2.12 18.88 10.27
C LYS A 279 -0.98 19.25 9.32
N HIS A 280 -0.75 18.46 8.26
CA HIS A 280 0.27 18.75 7.26
C HIS A 280 -0.11 19.91 6.36
N ILE A 281 -1.38 20.03 5.94
CA ILE A 281 -1.88 21.16 5.17
C ILE A 281 -1.60 22.47 5.93
N ILE A 282 -2.04 22.57 7.17
CA ILE A 282 -1.88 23.78 7.99
C ILE A 282 -0.41 24.09 8.25
N SER A 283 0.38 23.09 8.65
CA SER A 283 1.77 23.32 9.07
C SER A 283 2.76 23.54 7.92
N LYS A 284 2.48 23.01 6.71
CA LYS A 284 3.43 22.99 5.60
C LYS A 284 3.02 23.85 4.41
N PHE A 285 1.73 23.94 4.10
CA PHE A 285 1.27 24.52 2.84
C PHE A 285 0.55 25.86 2.99
N LYS A 286 -0.05 26.16 4.15
CA LYS A 286 -0.79 27.40 4.45
C LYS A 286 -2.09 27.61 3.62
N ASN A 287 -2.19 27.04 2.41
CA ASN A 287 -3.35 27.21 1.53
C ASN A 287 -3.69 25.89 0.84
N THR A 288 -4.95 25.47 0.92
CA THR A 288 -5.43 24.22 0.32
C THR A 288 -5.66 24.32 -1.19
N LYS A 289 -5.94 25.55 -1.71
CA LYS A 289 -6.32 25.75 -3.13
C LYS A 289 -5.22 25.33 -4.11
N GLU A 290 -3.96 25.41 -3.69
CA GLU A 290 -2.80 25.09 -4.52
C GLU A 290 -2.32 23.65 -4.37
N ILE A 291 -2.98 22.84 -3.54
CA ILE A 291 -2.56 21.47 -3.25
C ILE A 291 -3.42 20.48 -4.05
N LYS A 292 -2.77 19.52 -4.70
CA LYS A 292 -3.44 18.33 -5.24
C LYS A 292 -3.37 17.20 -4.21
N ILE A 293 -4.52 16.61 -3.87
CA ILE A 293 -4.60 15.42 -3.05
C ILE A 293 -4.65 14.22 -3.97
N ILE A 294 -3.65 13.33 -3.86
CA ILE A 294 -3.57 12.10 -4.67
C ILE A 294 -3.82 10.90 -3.76
N GLY A 295 -4.89 10.16 -4.02
CA GLY A 295 -5.18 8.91 -3.31
C GLY A 295 -4.66 7.71 -4.07
N MET A 296 -4.04 6.76 -3.35
CA MET A 296 -3.53 5.51 -3.88
C MET A 296 -3.60 4.37 -2.84
N GLY A 297 -3.21 3.17 -3.23
CA GLY A 297 -3.35 1.96 -2.45
C GLY A 297 -4.76 1.37 -2.51
N VAL A 298 -4.93 0.17 -1.96
CA VAL A 298 -6.24 -0.53 -1.93
C VAL A 298 -7.33 0.24 -1.20
N GLY A 299 -6.94 1.22 -0.37
CA GLY A 299 -7.84 2.12 0.35
C GLY A 299 -7.97 3.51 -0.28
N SER A 300 -7.57 3.73 -1.52
CA SER A 300 -7.66 5.03 -2.22
C SER A 300 -9.05 5.65 -2.17
N LYS A 301 -10.10 4.83 -2.15
CA LYS A 301 -11.51 5.26 -1.99
C LYS A 301 -11.76 6.04 -0.70
N LEU A 302 -11.03 5.74 0.37
CA LEU A 302 -11.13 6.49 1.64
C LEU A 302 -10.67 7.93 1.45
N ILE A 303 -9.60 8.13 0.70
CA ILE A 303 -9.05 9.47 0.44
C ILE A 303 -9.98 10.28 -0.46
N GLU A 304 -10.66 9.63 -1.43
CA GLU A 304 -11.72 10.27 -2.21
C GLU A 304 -12.86 10.76 -1.30
N ILE A 305 -13.34 9.92 -0.37
CA ILE A 305 -14.41 10.25 0.58
C ILE A 305 -13.98 11.42 1.49
N ILE A 306 -12.78 11.35 2.07
CA ILE A 306 -12.21 12.40 2.92
C ILE A 306 -12.10 13.71 2.14
N SER A 307 -11.54 13.66 0.93
CA SER A 307 -11.34 14.84 0.09
C SER A 307 -12.66 15.51 -0.31
N LYS A 308 -13.68 14.70 -0.64
CA LYS A 308 -15.02 15.20 -0.95
C LYS A 308 -15.65 15.89 0.25
N LYS A 309 -15.56 15.30 1.45
CA LYS A 309 -16.06 15.89 2.71
C LYS A 309 -15.39 17.23 3.01
N ASN A 310 -14.08 17.34 2.78
CA ASN A 310 -13.28 18.53 3.09
C ASN A 310 -13.13 19.49 1.90
N LYS A 311 -13.77 19.23 0.76
CA LYS A 311 -13.71 20.05 -0.47
C LYS A 311 -12.26 20.22 -0.98
N TRP A 312 -11.41 19.19 -0.84
CA TRP A 312 -10.06 19.20 -1.37
C TRP A 312 -10.03 18.77 -2.84
N LYS A 313 -9.06 19.31 -3.60
CA LYS A 313 -8.86 18.95 -5.00
C LYS A 313 -8.24 17.55 -5.10
N TYR A 314 -9.09 16.53 -5.27
CA TYR A 314 -8.70 15.13 -5.34
C TYR A 314 -8.50 14.65 -6.77
N ILE A 315 -7.52 13.76 -6.96
CA ILE A 315 -7.34 12.95 -8.16
C ILE A 315 -6.80 11.58 -7.77
N GLY A 316 -7.31 10.51 -8.36
CA GLY A 316 -6.77 9.16 -8.17
C GLY A 316 -5.44 8.98 -8.92
N PHE A 317 -4.55 8.15 -8.37
CA PHE A 317 -3.21 7.88 -8.93
C PHE A 317 -3.26 7.45 -10.40
N ASP A 318 -4.15 6.53 -10.75
CA ASP A 318 -4.26 6.02 -12.13
C ASP A 318 -4.62 7.13 -13.12
N ASN A 319 -5.58 7.98 -12.77
CA ASN A 319 -5.98 9.13 -13.58
C ASN A 319 -4.87 10.17 -13.67
N TYR A 320 -4.14 10.39 -12.56
CA TYR A 320 -3.06 11.37 -12.51
C TYR A 320 -1.90 11.03 -13.46
N PHE A 321 -1.62 9.74 -13.65
CA PHE A 321 -0.56 9.25 -14.55
C PHE A 321 -1.09 8.71 -15.88
N ASN A 322 -2.38 8.81 -16.16
CA ASN A 322 -3.04 8.25 -17.34
C ASN A 322 -2.75 6.75 -17.53
N LEU A 323 -2.82 6.00 -16.43
CA LEU A 323 -2.55 4.57 -16.42
C LEU A 323 -3.84 3.77 -16.60
N THR A 324 -3.72 2.65 -17.29
CA THR A 324 -4.81 1.68 -17.45
C THR A 324 -4.38 0.31 -16.89
N ASN A 325 -5.36 -0.45 -16.44
CA ASN A 325 -5.13 -1.82 -15.98
C ASN A 325 -5.27 -2.81 -17.15
N SER A 326 -4.33 -3.72 -17.31
CA SER A 326 -4.36 -4.76 -18.32
C SER A 326 -4.85 -6.10 -17.77
N GLY A 327 -6.17 -6.23 -17.57
CA GLY A 327 -6.81 -7.52 -17.25
C GLY A 327 -6.49 -8.13 -15.87
N SER A 328 -6.20 -7.28 -14.88
CA SER A 328 -5.95 -7.69 -13.49
C SER A 328 -7.12 -7.30 -12.59
N ASN A 329 -7.27 -7.99 -11.44
CA ASN A 329 -8.19 -7.59 -10.37
C ASN A 329 -7.69 -6.36 -9.58
N TYR A 330 -6.43 -5.95 -9.79
CA TYR A 330 -5.77 -4.83 -9.11
C TYR A 330 -5.45 -3.75 -10.11
N THR A 331 -5.51 -2.51 -9.66
CA THR A 331 -5.15 -1.33 -10.45
C THR A 331 -3.70 -0.91 -10.20
N PRO A 332 -3.08 -0.07 -11.06
CA PRO A 332 -1.78 0.51 -10.77
C PRO A 332 -1.75 1.26 -9.43
N SER A 333 -2.85 1.87 -9.04
CA SER A 333 -3.04 2.52 -7.74
C SER A 333 -2.90 1.55 -6.56
N ASP A 334 -3.48 0.33 -6.65
CA ASP A 334 -3.43 -0.67 -5.56
C ASP A 334 -2.00 -1.13 -5.24
N ILE A 335 -1.09 -0.96 -6.19
CA ILE A 335 0.33 -1.32 -6.11
C ILE A 335 1.24 -0.14 -6.45
N ALA A 336 0.87 1.06 -6.01
CA ALA A 336 1.50 2.33 -6.40
C ALA A 336 3.04 2.35 -6.30
N PRO A 337 3.70 1.79 -5.28
CA PRO A 337 5.17 1.71 -5.26
C PRO A 337 5.74 0.96 -6.46
N ALA A 338 5.23 -0.23 -6.77
CA ALA A 338 5.67 -1.04 -7.91
C ALA A 338 5.37 -0.37 -9.26
N SER A 339 4.18 0.25 -9.39
CA SER A 339 3.80 1.00 -10.59
C SER A 339 4.68 2.22 -10.79
N SER A 340 5.01 2.94 -9.71
CA SER A 340 5.91 4.11 -9.75
C SER A 340 7.31 3.75 -10.24
N LEU A 341 7.82 2.59 -9.84
CA LEU A 341 9.11 2.08 -10.32
C LEU A 341 9.10 1.77 -11.83
N CYS A 342 8.01 1.15 -12.33
CA CYS A 342 7.86 0.89 -13.76
C CYS A 342 7.86 2.17 -14.59
N ILE A 343 7.19 3.21 -14.12
CA ILE A 343 7.14 4.52 -14.80
C ILE A 343 8.53 5.13 -14.81
N GLN A 344 9.18 5.21 -13.65
CA GLN A 344 10.50 5.84 -13.51
C GLN A 344 11.61 5.17 -14.31
N ILE A 345 11.59 3.84 -14.43
CA ILE A 345 12.62 3.09 -15.16
C ILE A 345 12.42 3.11 -16.68
N LYS A 346 11.18 3.41 -17.13
CA LYS A 346 10.84 3.59 -18.54
C LYS A 346 11.27 4.98 -19.05
N ASP A 347 11.08 6.03 -18.22
CA ASP A 347 11.41 7.44 -18.50
C ASP A 347 12.93 7.70 -18.35
#